data_5f67204e2f1df984a09871f99c3c5f62
#
_entry.id   5f67204e2f1df984a09871f99c3c5f62
#
_cell.length_a   1.000
_cell.length_b   1.000
_cell.length_c   1.000
_cell.angle_alpha   90.00
_cell.angle_beta   90.00
_cell.angle_gamma   90.00
#
_symmetry.space_group_name_H-M   'P 1'
#
loop_
_entity.id
_entity.type
_entity.pdbx_description
1 polymer ?
#
loop_
_entity_poly.entity_id
_entity_poly.type
_entity_poly.pdbx_seq_one_letter_code
_entity_poly.pdbx_strand_id
1 'polypeptide(L)'
;MRYIYFENNSNNKFSNALASEAKVKIAVLNPLESLTAKQIEEGENYISIMEENLESLKKTTSVKGKEIKAELSSESEKNVENGYFSDTDVKDRSLTDYAGNWQSVYPLLQNGTLDQVFDYKSKIKGDKSPSAYKKYYEQGYKSDVSNILIDSHTMTFTKNNVKHKYHYKYKGYKILNYEKGNRGVRYLFETEDNNAGEFKYVQFSDHAIAPMKAAHFHIFYGSESQGKVELENWPTFYPSDLSPQEIAQEMIAH
;
A
#
# COMPACT_ATOMS: atom_id res chain seq x y z
N MET A 1 16.71 25.76 13.25
CA MET A 1 15.41 26.45 13.31
C MET A 1 14.43 25.59 12.52
N ARG A 2 13.18 25.38 12.96
CA ARG A 2 12.19 24.53 12.27
C ARG A 2 11.13 25.42 11.64
N TYR A 3 10.59 24.98 10.49
CA TYR A 3 9.54 25.67 9.76
C TYR A 3 8.39 24.72 9.48
N ILE A 4 7.17 25.24 9.44
CA ILE A 4 5.98 24.64 8.83
C ILE A 4 5.70 25.41 7.55
N TYR A 5 5.50 24.69 6.46
CA TYR A 5 5.10 25.28 5.19
C TYR A 5 3.59 25.13 5.03
N PHE A 6 2.97 26.12 4.46
CA PHE A 6 1.54 26.09 4.09
C PHE A 6 1.32 26.86 2.78
N GLU A 7 0.18 26.63 2.18
CA GLU A 7 -0.20 27.28 0.92
C GLU A 7 -0.62 28.73 1.17
N ASN A 8 -0.25 29.63 0.25
CA ASN A 8 -0.56 31.06 0.37
C ASN A 8 -2.08 31.37 0.38
N ASN A 9 -2.92 30.48 -0.17
CA ASN A 9 -4.37 30.63 -0.20
C ASN A 9 -5.09 29.95 0.97
N SER A 10 -4.37 29.35 1.91
CA SER A 10 -4.96 28.67 3.06
C SER A 10 -5.31 29.64 4.20
N ASN A 11 -6.23 29.21 5.09
CA ASN A 11 -6.60 30.00 6.26
C ASN A 11 -5.43 30.10 7.27
N ASN A 12 -4.74 31.23 7.26
CA ASN A 12 -3.55 31.49 8.08
C ASN A 12 -3.79 31.37 9.59
N LYS A 13 -5.03 31.44 10.09
CA LYS A 13 -5.33 31.37 11.54
C LYS A 13 -4.97 30.00 12.12
N PHE A 14 -5.31 28.93 11.40
CA PHE A 14 -4.99 27.56 11.86
C PHE A 14 -3.49 27.29 11.82
N SER A 15 -2.83 27.68 10.73
CA SER A 15 -1.39 27.50 10.56
C SER A 15 -0.59 28.31 11.58
N ASN A 16 -1.03 29.52 11.92
CA ASN A 16 -0.43 30.37 12.96
C ASN A 16 -0.58 29.76 14.35
N ALA A 17 -1.76 29.22 14.69
CA ALA A 17 -1.99 28.55 15.98
C ALA A 17 -1.09 27.32 16.13
N LEU A 18 -1.01 26.48 15.10
CA LEU A 18 -0.18 25.28 15.09
C LEU A 18 1.32 25.63 15.21
N ALA A 19 1.80 26.62 14.48
CA ALA A 19 3.18 27.05 14.52
C ALA A 19 3.56 27.64 15.89
N SER A 20 2.64 28.36 16.51
CA SER A 20 2.82 28.91 17.85
C SER A 20 2.93 27.80 18.91
N GLU A 21 2.04 26.82 18.86
CA GLU A 21 2.03 25.69 19.79
C GLU A 21 3.28 24.81 19.61
N ALA A 22 3.67 24.53 18.38
CA ALA A 22 4.87 23.76 18.04
C ALA A 22 6.17 24.53 18.21
N LYS A 23 6.11 25.85 18.49
CA LYS A 23 7.28 26.76 18.61
C LYS A 23 8.17 26.73 17.36
N VAL A 24 7.55 26.75 16.19
CA VAL A 24 8.23 26.75 14.89
C VAL A 24 7.84 27.99 14.09
N LYS A 25 8.62 28.32 13.06
CA LYS A 25 8.32 29.42 12.15
C LYS A 25 7.41 28.94 11.00
N ILE A 26 6.72 29.91 10.40
CA ILE A 26 5.90 29.68 9.22
C ILE A 26 6.68 30.12 7.97
N ALA A 27 6.56 29.36 6.91
CA ALA A 27 6.96 29.73 5.57
C ALA A 27 5.85 29.36 4.59
N VAL A 28 5.79 30.07 3.49
CA VAL A 28 4.74 29.89 2.47
C VAL A 28 5.33 29.21 1.26
N LEU A 29 4.58 28.28 0.67
CA LEU A 29 4.81 27.74 -0.65
C LEU A 29 3.54 27.98 -1.49
N ASN A 30 3.73 28.49 -2.68
CA ASN A 30 2.64 28.70 -3.64
C ASN A 30 2.53 27.48 -4.54
N PRO A 31 1.38 26.75 -4.57
CA PRO A 31 1.20 25.55 -5.39
C PRO A 31 1.07 25.87 -6.89
N LEU A 32 1.06 27.14 -7.28
CA LEU A 32 0.99 27.61 -8.68
C LEU A 32 -0.34 27.27 -9.40
N GLU A 33 -1.39 27.01 -8.66
CA GLU A 33 -2.70 26.70 -9.24
C GLU A 33 -3.33 27.92 -9.91
N SER A 34 -3.11 29.13 -9.35
CA SER A 34 -3.59 30.39 -9.92
C SER A 34 -2.83 31.58 -9.34
N LEU A 35 -2.77 32.68 -10.11
CA LEU A 35 -2.31 33.97 -9.62
C LEU A 35 -3.49 34.76 -9.08
N THR A 36 -3.28 35.46 -7.97
CA THR A 36 -4.25 36.45 -7.48
C THR A 36 -4.27 37.66 -8.38
N ALA A 37 -5.38 38.42 -8.36
CA ALA A 37 -5.48 39.65 -9.13
C ALA A 37 -4.32 40.64 -8.86
N LYS A 38 -3.89 40.73 -7.60
CA LYS A 38 -2.76 41.55 -7.19
C LYS A 38 -1.44 41.10 -7.81
N GLN A 39 -1.19 39.79 -7.83
CA GLN A 39 0.03 39.22 -8.43
C GLN A 39 0.07 39.46 -9.95
N ILE A 40 -1.09 39.42 -10.62
CA ILE A 40 -1.18 39.71 -12.05
C ILE A 40 -0.88 41.21 -12.30
N GLU A 41 -1.39 42.11 -11.46
CA GLU A 41 -1.12 43.57 -11.55
C GLU A 41 0.37 43.88 -11.28
N GLU A 42 1.03 43.12 -10.39
CA GLU A 42 2.45 43.24 -10.05
C GLU A 42 3.36 42.58 -11.12
N GLY A 43 2.79 41.95 -12.15
CA GLY A 43 3.55 41.31 -13.23
C GLY A 43 4.13 39.96 -12.87
N GLU A 44 3.66 39.35 -11.81
CA GLU A 44 4.06 38.03 -11.39
C GLU A 44 3.73 36.97 -12.45
N ASN A 45 4.58 35.96 -12.54
CA ASN A 45 4.42 34.86 -13.47
C ASN A 45 4.95 33.55 -12.83
N TYR A 46 4.86 32.45 -13.57
CA TYR A 46 5.30 31.14 -13.08
C TYR A 46 6.74 31.15 -12.53
N ILE A 47 7.65 31.81 -13.23
CA ILE A 47 9.07 31.83 -12.87
C ILE A 47 9.30 32.62 -11.59
N SER A 48 8.71 33.81 -11.48
CA SER A 48 8.84 34.66 -10.28
C SER A 48 8.29 33.95 -9.02
N ILE A 49 7.13 33.29 -9.14
CA ILE A 49 6.55 32.51 -8.05
C ILE A 49 7.43 31.31 -7.68
N MET A 50 8.05 30.62 -8.66
CA MET A 50 9.00 29.53 -8.37
C MET A 50 10.28 30.04 -7.68
N GLU A 51 10.75 31.24 -8.02
CA GLU A 51 11.88 31.88 -7.34
C GLU A 51 11.51 32.19 -5.87
N GLU A 52 10.30 32.72 -5.60
CA GLU A 52 9.81 32.91 -4.24
C GLU A 52 9.73 31.60 -3.45
N ASN A 53 9.21 30.53 -4.07
CA ASN A 53 9.17 29.20 -3.48
C ASN A 53 10.59 28.70 -3.14
N LEU A 54 11.55 28.92 -4.03
CA LEU A 54 12.95 28.55 -3.80
C LEU A 54 13.54 29.31 -2.61
N GLU A 55 13.29 30.62 -2.50
CA GLU A 55 13.74 31.40 -1.34
C GLU A 55 13.07 30.94 -0.02
N SER A 56 11.80 30.53 -0.09
CA SER A 56 11.12 29.93 1.06
C SER A 56 11.79 28.62 1.48
N LEU A 57 12.11 27.73 0.54
CA LEU A 57 12.78 26.45 0.81
C LEU A 57 14.21 26.62 1.32
N LYS A 58 14.95 27.62 0.84
CA LYS A 58 16.31 27.93 1.33
C LYS A 58 16.35 28.19 2.84
N LYS A 59 15.26 28.66 3.44
CA LYS A 59 15.17 28.87 4.91
C LYS A 59 15.40 27.58 5.71
N THR A 60 15.11 26.42 5.13
CA THR A 60 15.34 25.12 5.77
C THR A 60 16.59 24.42 5.25
N THR A 61 16.91 24.55 3.97
CA THR A 61 18.05 23.88 3.34
C THR A 61 19.39 24.51 3.69
N SER A 62 19.44 25.79 4.08
CA SER A 62 20.64 26.47 4.55
C SER A 62 21.06 26.08 5.98
N VAL A 63 20.22 25.40 6.73
CA VAL A 63 20.54 24.83 8.03
C VAL A 63 21.16 23.46 7.78
N LYS A 64 22.43 23.24 8.21
CA LYS A 64 22.97 21.87 8.30
C LYS A 64 21.97 21.03 9.08
N GLY A 65 21.20 20.23 8.35
CA GLY A 65 20.36 19.23 8.95
C GLY A 65 21.22 18.32 9.82
N LYS A 66 20.74 17.89 10.98
CA LYS A 66 21.29 16.69 11.56
C LYS A 66 21.16 15.62 10.47
N GLU A 67 22.30 14.99 10.14
CA GLU A 67 22.26 13.77 9.38
C GLU A 67 21.28 12.84 10.11
N ILE A 68 20.11 12.66 9.55
CA ILE A 68 19.21 11.60 9.98
C ILE A 68 19.90 10.35 9.46
N LYS A 69 20.83 9.83 10.27
CA LYS A 69 21.15 8.42 10.12
C LYS A 69 19.80 7.74 10.31
N ALA A 70 19.27 7.18 9.23
CA ALA A 70 18.28 6.14 9.38
C ALA A 70 18.91 5.17 10.37
N GLU A 71 18.43 5.17 11.61
CA GLU A 71 18.71 4.07 12.52
C GLU A 71 17.98 2.89 11.90
N LEU A 72 18.62 2.28 10.90
CA LEU A 72 18.39 0.90 10.50
C LEU A 72 18.86 0.08 11.70
N SER A 73 18.12 0.16 12.80
CA SER A 73 18.33 -0.77 13.88
C SER A 73 17.74 -2.09 13.38
N SER A 74 18.59 -3.08 13.25
CA SER A 74 18.21 -4.47 12.91
C SER A 74 17.14 -5.04 13.86
N GLU A 75 16.89 -4.40 14.98
CA GLU A 75 15.84 -4.75 15.94
C GLU A 75 14.49 -4.06 15.66
N SER A 76 14.45 -2.84 15.10
CA SER A 76 13.19 -2.17 14.73
C SER A 76 12.51 -2.80 13.50
N GLU A 77 13.26 -3.58 12.71
CA GLU A 77 12.72 -4.32 11.56
C GLU A 77 12.07 -5.66 11.95
N LYS A 78 12.31 -6.15 13.17
CA LYS A 78 11.71 -7.40 13.65
C LYS A 78 10.38 -7.14 14.33
N ASN A 79 9.36 -6.93 13.53
CA ASN A 79 7.99 -6.75 13.98
C ASN A 79 7.06 -7.76 13.29
N VAL A 80 5.80 -7.78 13.73
CA VAL A 80 4.78 -8.70 13.18
C VAL A 80 4.60 -8.51 11.68
N GLU A 81 4.60 -7.28 11.20
CA GLU A 81 4.40 -6.92 9.79
C GLU A 81 5.53 -7.49 8.91
N ASN A 82 6.76 -7.50 9.40
CA ASN A 82 7.92 -8.09 8.74
C ASN A 82 8.07 -9.61 8.98
N GLY A 83 7.10 -10.22 9.66
CA GLY A 83 7.03 -11.67 9.86
C GLY A 83 7.79 -12.17 11.09
N TYR A 84 7.98 -11.34 12.11
CA TYR A 84 8.61 -11.75 13.37
C TYR A 84 7.56 -11.79 14.50
N PHE A 85 7.08 -12.99 14.82
CA PHE A 85 6.04 -13.23 15.82
C PHE A 85 6.18 -14.65 16.41
N SER A 86 5.57 -14.90 17.56
CA SER A 86 5.48 -16.23 18.18
C SER A 86 4.25 -16.99 17.66
N ASP A 87 4.30 -18.33 17.66
CA ASP A 87 3.14 -19.16 17.27
C ASP A 87 1.90 -18.85 18.13
N THR A 88 2.11 -18.56 19.41
CA THR A 88 1.06 -18.23 20.38
C THR A 88 0.34 -16.91 20.09
N ASP A 89 0.95 -16.04 19.31
CA ASP A 89 0.39 -14.73 18.94
C ASP A 89 -0.62 -14.84 17.79
N VAL A 90 -0.50 -15.91 17.00
CA VAL A 90 -1.39 -16.15 15.85
C VAL A 90 -2.77 -16.58 16.35
N LYS A 91 -3.80 -15.93 15.85
CA LYS A 91 -5.21 -16.18 16.20
C LYS A 91 -6.02 -16.51 14.94
N ASP A 92 -7.07 -17.30 15.12
CA ASP A 92 -8.04 -17.57 14.07
C ASP A 92 -8.67 -16.27 13.56
N ARG A 93 -8.92 -16.22 12.25
CA ARG A 93 -9.58 -15.09 11.59
C ARG A 93 -10.80 -15.57 10.82
N SER A 94 -11.76 -14.70 10.68
CA SER A 94 -12.97 -14.99 9.93
C SER A 94 -13.00 -14.30 8.58
N LEU A 95 -13.92 -14.72 7.71
CA LEU A 95 -14.10 -14.08 6.41
C LEU A 95 -14.52 -12.60 6.53
N THR A 96 -15.11 -12.21 7.68
CA THR A 96 -15.49 -10.82 7.96
C THR A 96 -14.31 -9.86 8.01
N ASP A 97 -13.11 -10.34 8.35
CA ASP A 97 -11.89 -9.52 8.35
C ASP A 97 -11.50 -9.06 6.94
N TYR A 98 -11.91 -9.84 5.95
CA TYR A 98 -11.70 -9.59 4.52
C TYR A 98 -12.95 -9.05 3.82
N ALA A 99 -14.06 -8.78 4.56
CA ALA A 99 -15.32 -8.34 3.96
C ALA A 99 -15.14 -7.00 3.24
N GLY A 100 -15.63 -6.91 2.02
CA GLY A 100 -15.54 -5.72 1.17
C GLY A 100 -15.55 -6.03 -0.31
N ASN A 101 -15.40 -4.99 -1.10
CA ASN A 101 -15.26 -5.07 -2.55
C ASN A 101 -13.81 -4.77 -2.92
N TRP A 102 -13.16 -5.68 -3.64
CA TRP A 102 -11.73 -5.70 -3.85
C TRP A 102 -11.37 -5.71 -5.33
N GLN A 103 -10.42 -4.90 -5.73
CA GLN A 103 -9.91 -4.83 -7.11
C GLN A 103 -8.49 -5.41 -7.20
N SER A 104 -8.23 -6.10 -8.32
CA SER A 104 -6.90 -6.61 -8.63
C SER A 104 -5.94 -5.49 -8.99
N VAL A 105 -4.71 -5.54 -8.49
CA VAL A 105 -3.64 -4.60 -8.88
C VAL A 105 -3.00 -4.94 -10.22
N TYR A 106 -3.26 -6.13 -10.77
CA TYR A 106 -2.62 -6.57 -12.00
C TYR A 106 -2.89 -5.66 -13.22
N PRO A 107 -4.12 -5.15 -13.45
CA PRO A 107 -4.37 -4.16 -14.50
C PRO A 107 -3.59 -2.85 -14.31
N LEU A 108 -3.36 -2.41 -13.06
CA LEU A 108 -2.58 -1.20 -12.75
C LEU A 108 -1.09 -1.38 -13.05
N LEU A 109 -0.59 -2.60 -12.90
CA LEU A 109 0.76 -2.94 -13.31
C LEU A 109 0.88 -2.93 -14.84
N GLN A 110 -0.11 -3.53 -15.54
CA GLN A 110 -0.09 -3.63 -16.99
C GLN A 110 -0.18 -2.27 -17.71
N ASN A 111 -0.97 -1.34 -17.16
CA ASN A 111 -1.14 0.00 -17.76
C ASN A 111 -0.07 1.01 -17.34
N GLY A 112 0.92 0.60 -16.53
CA GLY A 112 2.04 1.44 -16.10
C GLY A 112 1.78 2.33 -14.88
N THR A 113 0.59 2.30 -14.28
CA THR A 113 0.29 3.09 -13.06
C THR A 113 1.26 2.78 -11.92
N LEU A 114 1.69 1.52 -11.80
CA LEU A 114 2.61 1.08 -10.75
C LEU A 114 4.10 1.28 -11.09
N ASP A 115 4.46 1.85 -12.24
CA ASP A 115 5.87 2.02 -12.62
C ASP A 115 6.61 2.92 -11.61
N GLN A 116 5.93 3.93 -11.05
CA GLN A 116 6.45 4.78 -9.98
C GLN A 116 6.85 4.00 -8.71
N VAL A 117 6.13 2.92 -8.40
CA VAL A 117 6.44 2.04 -7.25
C VAL A 117 7.76 1.31 -7.50
N PHE A 118 7.96 0.82 -8.70
CA PHE A 118 9.18 0.08 -9.08
C PHE A 118 10.39 0.99 -9.16
N ASP A 119 10.20 2.21 -9.65
CA ASP A 119 11.24 3.25 -9.64
C ASP A 119 11.67 3.59 -8.22
N TYR A 120 10.71 3.77 -7.32
CA TYR A 120 10.97 4.05 -5.91
C TYR A 120 11.70 2.89 -5.23
N LYS A 121 11.18 1.65 -5.33
CA LYS A 121 11.81 0.46 -4.74
C LYS A 121 13.23 0.24 -5.26
N SER A 122 13.47 0.47 -6.55
CA SER A 122 14.80 0.40 -7.15
C SER A 122 15.78 1.39 -6.52
N LYS A 123 15.34 2.64 -6.30
CA LYS A 123 16.18 3.68 -5.70
C LYS A 123 16.49 3.42 -4.23
N ILE A 124 15.51 2.93 -3.46
CA ILE A 124 15.66 2.72 -2.02
C ILE A 124 16.44 1.45 -1.70
N LYS A 125 16.11 0.33 -2.37
CA LYS A 125 16.75 -0.96 -2.09
C LYS A 125 18.04 -1.18 -2.86
N GLY A 126 18.15 -0.64 -4.07
CA GLY A 126 19.35 -0.71 -4.90
C GLY A 126 19.74 -2.11 -5.40
N ASP A 127 18.87 -3.11 -5.18
CA ASP A 127 19.14 -4.52 -5.50
C ASP A 127 18.68 -4.93 -6.90
N LYS A 128 17.74 -4.19 -7.49
CA LYS A 128 17.15 -4.44 -8.81
C LYS A 128 16.88 -3.16 -9.57
N SER A 129 16.91 -3.23 -10.90
CA SER A 129 16.42 -2.15 -11.75
C SER A 129 14.88 -2.06 -11.70
N PRO A 130 14.29 -0.90 -12.05
CA PRO A 130 12.84 -0.75 -12.12
C PRO A 130 12.16 -1.81 -13.00
N SER A 131 12.76 -2.11 -14.16
CA SER A 131 12.25 -3.14 -15.07
C SER A 131 12.34 -4.55 -14.51
N ALA A 132 13.37 -4.86 -13.70
CA ALA A 132 13.48 -6.14 -13.02
C ALA A 132 12.46 -6.27 -11.89
N TYR A 133 12.17 -5.17 -11.16
CA TYR A 133 11.06 -5.14 -10.21
C TYR A 133 9.72 -5.36 -10.91
N LYS A 134 9.45 -4.63 -12.00
CA LYS A 134 8.21 -4.79 -12.77
C LYS A 134 7.99 -6.24 -13.19
N LYS A 135 9.01 -6.88 -13.76
CA LYS A 135 8.94 -8.28 -14.19
C LYS A 135 8.66 -9.25 -13.02
N TYR A 136 9.27 -9.02 -11.87
CA TYR A 136 9.04 -9.81 -10.67
C TYR A 136 7.59 -9.70 -10.18
N TYR A 137 7.07 -8.47 -10.09
CA TYR A 137 5.69 -8.23 -9.68
C TYR A 137 4.67 -8.64 -10.74
N GLU A 138 5.03 -8.59 -12.04
CA GLU A 138 4.17 -9.08 -13.11
C GLU A 138 3.87 -10.56 -12.96
N GLN A 139 4.87 -11.37 -12.64
CA GLN A 139 4.65 -12.78 -12.32
C GLN A 139 3.85 -12.95 -11.04
N GLY A 140 4.19 -12.20 -9.98
CA GLY A 140 3.53 -12.30 -8.68
C GLY A 140 2.05 -11.92 -8.72
N TYR A 141 1.71 -10.83 -9.38
CA TYR A 141 0.35 -10.26 -9.39
C TYR A 141 -0.57 -10.83 -10.46
N LYS A 142 -0.02 -11.60 -11.42
CA LYS A 142 -0.79 -12.13 -12.54
C LYS A 142 -2.08 -12.79 -12.08
N SER A 143 -3.20 -12.29 -12.59
CA SER A 143 -4.54 -12.80 -12.28
C SER A 143 -5.50 -12.51 -13.43
N ASP A 144 -6.41 -13.45 -13.67
CA ASP A 144 -7.56 -13.27 -14.55
C ASP A 144 -8.85 -12.95 -13.77
N VAL A 145 -8.76 -12.88 -12.43
CA VAL A 145 -9.79 -12.35 -11.54
C VAL A 145 -9.60 -10.85 -11.40
N SER A 146 -10.57 -10.08 -11.87
CA SER A 146 -10.51 -8.60 -11.81
C SER A 146 -11.03 -8.02 -10.51
N ASN A 147 -11.97 -8.71 -9.86
CA ASN A 147 -12.65 -8.24 -8.65
C ASN A 147 -13.06 -9.40 -7.76
N ILE A 148 -13.06 -9.17 -6.44
CA ILE A 148 -13.59 -10.10 -5.44
C ILE A 148 -14.51 -9.33 -4.50
N LEU A 149 -15.79 -9.75 -4.40
CA LEU A 149 -16.71 -9.28 -3.39
C LEU A 149 -16.79 -10.32 -2.28
N ILE A 150 -16.48 -9.92 -1.05
CA ILE A 150 -16.46 -10.79 0.13
C ILE A 150 -17.47 -10.28 1.14
N ASP A 151 -18.32 -11.17 1.63
CA ASP A 151 -19.18 -10.95 2.80
C ASP A 151 -18.80 -11.91 3.94
N SER A 152 -19.61 -11.99 4.99
CA SER A 152 -19.31 -12.84 6.15
C SER A 152 -19.27 -14.34 5.85
N HIS A 153 -19.82 -14.79 4.71
CA HIS A 153 -19.99 -16.20 4.39
C HIS A 153 -19.67 -16.57 2.96
N THR A 154 -19.62 -15.59 2.05
CA THR A 154 -19.43 -15.85 0.62
C THR A 154 -18.31 -15.03 0.02
N MET A 155 -17.69 -15.58 -1.03
CA MET A 155 -16.83 -14.85 -1.94
C MET A 155 -17.39 -14.94 -3.36
N THR A 156 -17.43 -13.80 -4.05
CA THR A 156 -17.81 -13.71 -5.46
C THR A 156 -16.61 -13.24 -6.25
N PHE A 157 -16.05 -14.12 -7.06
CA PHE A 157 -14.94 -13.83 -7.96
C PHE A 157 -15.48 -13.37 -9.31
N THR A 158 -15.00 -12.25 -9.82
CA THR A 158 -15.29 -11.80 -11.20
C THR A 158 -14.09 -12.15 -12.08
N LYS A 159 -14.27 -13.17 -12.93
CA LYS A 159 -13.27 -13.67 -13.87
C LYS A 159 -13.83 -13.56 -15.29
N ASN A 160 -13.12 -12.90 -16.19
CA ASN A 160 -13.58 -12.69 -17.59
C ASN A 160 -15.01 -12.13 -17.66
N ASN A 161 -15.36 -11.19 -16.79
CA ASN A 161 -16.70 -10.60 -16.63
C ASN A 161 -17.80 -11.59 -16.18
N VAL A 162 -17.45 -12.81 -15.78
CA VAL A 162 -18.37 -13.79 -15.20
C VAL A 162 -18.20 -13.84 -13.71
N LYS A 163 -19.31 -13.83 -12.98
CA LYS A 163 -19.31 -13.89 -11.52
C LYS A 163 -19.46 -15.34 -11.04
N HIS A 164 -18.56 -15.75 -10.16
CA HIS A 164 -18.53 -17.06 -9.52
C HIS A 164 -18.69 -16.87 -8.02
N LYS A 165 -19.85 -17.21 -7.47
CA LYS A 165 -20.17 -17.01 -6.05
C LYS A 165 -20.25 -18.35 -5.33
N TYR A 166 -19.55 -18.48 -4.18
CA TYR A 166 -19.50 -19.67 -3.36
C TYR A 166 -19.53 -19.32 -1.88
N HIS A 167 -20.03 -20.26 -1.04
CA HIS A 167 -19.99 -20.17 0.41
C HIS A 167 -18.72 -20.78 0.94
N TYR A 168 -18.07 -20.10 1.88
CA TYR A 168 -16.80 -20.55 2.41
C TYR A 168 -16.85 -20.80 3.91
N LYS A 169 -16.16 -21.85 4.34
CA LYS A 169 -15.92 -22.20 5.73
C LYS A 169 -14.45 -22.01 6.05
N TYR A 170 -14.17 -21.43 7.20
CA TYR A 170 -12.82 -21.32 7.73
C TYR A 170 -12.27 -22.71 8.09
N LYS A 171 -11.01 -22.96 7.76
CA LYS A 171 -10.34 -24.26 7.95
C LYS A 171 -9.06 -24.15 8.78
N GLY A 172 -8.88 -23.04 9.48
CA GLY A 172 -7.68 -22.79 10.26
C GLY A 172 -6.65 -21.96 9.52
N TYR A 173 -5.44 -21.92 10.06
CA TYR A 173 -4.33 -21.21 9.48
C TYR A 173 -3.08 -22.09 9.36
N LYS A 174 -2.12 -21.64 8.55
CA LYS A 174 -0.80 -22.25 8.42
C LYS A 174 0.26 -21.18 8.59
N ILE A 175 1.21 -21.44 9.50
CA ILE A 175 2.39 -20.62 9.65
C ILE A 175 3.45 -21.11 8.66
N LEU A 176 4.02 -20.16 7.90
CA LEU A 176 5.09 -20.42 6.95
C LEU A 176 6.39 -19.86 7.50
N ASN A 177 7.47 -20.62 7.36
CA ASN A 177 8.82 -20.16 7.69
C ASN A 177 9.58 -19.96 6.39
N TYR A 178 10.10 -18.77 6.17
CA TYR A 178 10.86 -18.42 4.97
C TYR A 178 12.37 -18.58 5.22
N GLU A 179 13.13 -18.76 4.14
CA GLU A 179 14.59 -18.98 4.23
C GLU A 179 15.34 -17.82 4.90
N LYS A 180 14.80 -16.60 4.81
CA LYS A 180 15.35 -15.41 5.46
C LYS A 180 15.12 -15.34 6.96
N GLY A 181 14.40 -16.32 7.53
CA GLY A 181 14.08 -16.39 8.96
C GLY A 181 12.82 -15.62 9.38
N ASN A 182 12.21 -14.88 8.49
CA ASN A 182 10.89 -14.29 8.72
C ASN A 182 9.78 -15.31 8.43
N ARG A 183 8.56 -15.00 8.83
CA ARG A 183 7.40 -15.89 8.82
C ARG A 183 6.19 -15.22 8.21
N GLY A 184 5.27 -16.01 7.72
CA GLY A 184 3.96 -15.55 7.25
C GLY A 184 2.85 -16.43 7.77
N VAL A 185 1.63 -15.93 7.73
CA VAL A 185 0.43 -16.71 8.05
C VAL A 185 -0.46 -16.76 6.83
N ARG A 186 -1.00 -17.94 6.52
CA ARG A 186 -2.07 -18.12 5.56
C ARG A 186 -3.32 -18.60 6.26
N TYR A 187 -4.41 -17.88 6.09
CA TYR A 187 -5.73 -18.22 6.59
C TYR A 187 -6.49 -18.98 5.53
N LEU A 188 -6.95 -20.17 5.88
CA LEU A 188 -7.45 -21.19 4.95
C LEU A 188 -8.97 -21.18 4.94
N PHE A 189 -9.55 -21.17 3.75
CA PHE A 189 -10.98 -21.26 3.53
C PHE A 189 -11.28 -22.32 2.45
N GLU A 190 -12.39 -23.01 2.60
CA GLU A 190 -12.82 -24.04 1.66
C GLU A 190 -14.33 -23.92 1.39
N THR A 191 -14.72 -24.12 0.16
CA THR A 191 -16.13 -24.27 -0.21
C THR A 191 -16.51 -25.74 -0.43
N GLU A 192 -17.70 -26.09 0.02
CA GLU A 192 -18.35 -27.38 -0.27
C GLU A 192 -19.30 -27.26 -1.47
N ASP A 193 -19.47 -26.05 -2.03
CA ASP A 193 -20.32 -25.82 -3.19
C ASP A 193 -19.79 -26.60 -4.40
N ASN A 194 -20.71 -27.22 -5.13
CA ASN A 194 -20.39 -27.96 -6.33
C ASN A 194 -19.85 -27.02 -7.43
N ASN A 195 -18.97 -27.55 -8.28
CA ASN A 195 -18.42 -26.84 -9.44
C ASN A 195 -17.56 -25.60 -9.11
N ALA A 196 -17.03 -25.52 -7.90
CA ALA A 196 -16.12 -24.43 -7.52
C ALA A 196 -14.79 -24.46 -8.28
N GLY A 197 -14.36 -25.64 -8.76
CA GLY A 197 -13.16 -25.78 -9.57
C GLY A 197 -11.92 -25.17 -8.91
N GLU A 198 -11.30 -24.22 -9.57
CA GLU A 198 -10.13 -23.52 -9.06
C GLU A 198 -10.39 -22.66 -7.82
N PHE A 199 -11.62 -22.31 -7.51
CA PHE A 199 -12.01 -21.55 -6.33
C PHE A 199 -12.36 -22.42 -5.11
N LYS A 200 -12.11 -23.73 -5.17
CA LYS A 200 -12.48 -24.64 -4.08
C LYS A 200 -11.73 -24.33 -2.78
N TYR A 201 -10.44 -24.10 -2.86
CA TYR A 201 -9.57 -23.78 -1.72
C TYR A 201 -9.04 -22.37 -1.89
N VAL A 202 -9.18 -21.55 -0.85
CA VAL A 202 -8.74 -20.16 -0.86
C VAL A 202 -7.89 -19.90 0.39
N GLN A 203 -6.80 -19.19 0.21
CA GLN A 203 -5.90 -18.79 1.29
C GLN A 203 -5.61 -17.30 1.19
N PHE A 204 -5.67 -16.61 2.34
CA PHE A 204 -5.32 -15.19 2.44
C PHE A 204 -4.01 -15.00 3.19
N SER A 205 -3.25 -13.99 2.80
CA SER A 205 -2.11 -13.45 3.52
C SER A 205 -2.12 -11.93 3.39
N ASP A 206 -2.08 -11.22 4.54
CA ASP A 206 -2.15 -9.76 4.60
C ASP A 206 -1.24 -9.18 5.71
N HIS A 207 -0.17 -9.90 6.04
CA HIS A 207 0.77 -9.58 7.12
C HIS A 207 0.17 -9.58 8.54
N ALA A 208 -1.15 -9.65 8.69
CA ALA A 208 -1.80 -9.74 9.99
C ALA A 208 -1.79 -11.17 10.53
N ILE A 209 -1.65 -11.30 11.86
CA ILE A 209 -1.61 -12.59 12.58
C ILE A 209 -2.78 -12.78 13.55
N ALA A 210 -3.66 -11.79 13.67
CA ALA A 210 -4.83 -11.78 14.55
C ALA A 210 -6.01 -11.07 13.88
N PRO A 211 -7.25 -11.20 14.41
CA PRO A 211 -8.42 -10.58 13.83
C PRO A 211 -8.27 -9.06 13.67
N MET A 212 -8.33 -8.62 12.43
CA MET A 212 -8.39 -7.20 12.04
C MET A 212 -8.89 -7.09 10.60
N LYS A 213 -9.46 -5.94 10.24
CA LYS A 213 -9.88 -5.68 8.87
C LYS A 213 -8.64 -5.55 7.98
N ALA A 214 -8.62 -6.30 6.89
CA ALA A 214 -7.55 -6.23 5.91
C ALA A 214 -7.56 -4.86 5.19
N ALA A 215 -6.38 -4.27 5.00
CA ALA A 215 -6.18 -3.09 4.16
C ALA A 215 -5.91 -3.49 2.70
N HIS A 216 -5.23 -4.58 2.49
CA HIS A 216 -5.03 -5.30 1.23
C HIS A 216 -4.78 -6.76 1.56
N PHE A 217 -4.73 -7.63 0.56
CA PHE A 217 -4.32 -9.01 0.75
C PHE A 217 -3.73 -9.64 -0.51
N HIS A 218 -2.89 -10.65 -0.28
CA HIS A 218 -2.52 -11.65 -1.27
C HIS A 218 -3.47 -12.82 -1.15
N ILE A 219 -3.91 -13.36 -2.28
CA ILE A 219 -4.83 -14.49 -2.31
C ILE A 219 -4.23 -15.63 -3.13
N PHE A 220 -4.46 -16.85 -2.66
CA PHE A 220 -4.06 -18.07 -3.34
C PHE A 220 -5.29 -18.96 -3.43
N TYR A 221 -5.63 -19.40 -4.63
CA TYR A 221 -6.77 -20.29 -4.83
C TYR A 221 -6.41 -21.43 -5.79
N GLY A 222 -7.13 -22.55 -5.67
CA GLY A 222 -6.90 -23.74 -6.47
C GLY A 222 -7.92 -24.84 -6.22
N SER A 223 -7.93 -25.85 -7.09
CA SER A 223 -8.77 -27.04 -6.98
C SER A 223 -8.26 -28.06 -5.97
N GLU A 224 -7.00 -27.95 -5.57
CA GLU A 224 -6.35 -28.84 -4.59
C GLU A 224 -5.96 -28.06 -3.34
N SER A 225 -6.04 -28.74 -2.18
CA SER A 225 -5.58 -28.15 -0.90
C SER A 225 -4.10 -27.82 -1.01
N GLN A 226 -3.78 -26.53 -0.97
CA GLN A 226 -2.43 -26.05 -1.22
C GLN A 226 -1.55 -26.19 0.01
N GLY A 227 -0.64 -27.15 -0.04
CA GLY A 227 0.40 -27.33 0.98
C GLY A 227 1.73 -26.66 0.68
N LYS A 228 1.87 -25.93 -0.44
CA LYS A 228 3.16 -25.32 -0.84
C LYS A 228 3.48 -24.10 0.00
N VAL A 229 4.73 -24.02 0.47
CA VAL A 229 5.21 -22.96 1.37
C VAL A 229 5.39 -21.65 0.62
N GLU A 230 6.03 -21.69 -0.54
CA GLU A 230 6.28 -20.52 -1.39
C GLU A 230 5.62 -20.73 -2.75
N LEU A 231 4.95 -19.69 -3.23
CA LEU A 231 4.34 -19.66 -4.57
C LEU A 231 4.91 -18.46 -5.31
N GLU A 232 5.22 -18.65 -6.57
CA GLU A 232 5.72 -17.58 -7.45
C GLU A 232 4.63 -16.59 -7.86
N ASN A 233 3.36 -16.95 -7.66
CA ASN A 233 2.19 -16.14 -7.98
C ASN A 233 1.39 -15.86 -6.71
N TRP A 234 1.21 -14.57 -6.40
CA TRP A 234 0.45 -14.06 -5.26
C TRP A 234 -0.44 -12.90 -5.68
N PRO A 235 -1.52 -13.14 -6.42
CA PRO A 235 -2.47 -12.12 -6.82
C PRO A 235 -2.83 -11.23 -5.63
N THR A 236 -2.77 -9.92 -5.84
CA THR A 236 -2.93 -8.92 -4.80
C THR A 236 -4.14 -8.05 -5.08
N PHE A 237 -4.91 -7.78 -4.03
CA PHE A 237 -6.15 -7.03 -4.11
C PHE A 237 -6.17 -5.91 -3.09
N TYR A 238 -6.66 -4.75 -3.52
CA TYR A 238 -6.91 -3.56 -2.72
C TYR A 238 -8.41 -3.21 -2.72
N PRO A 239 -8.91 -2.44 -1.74
CA PRO A 239 -10.29 -1.97 -1.76
C PRO A 239 -10.65 -1.28 -3.08
N SER A 240 -11.84 -1.55 -3.61
CA SER A 240 -12.26 -1.01 -4.91
C SER A 240 -12.62 0.49 -4.89
N ASP A 241 -12.72 1.09 -3.72
CA ASP A 241 -12.93 2.51 -3.51
C ASP A 241 -11.62 3.33 -3.55
N LEU A 242 -10.47 2.68 -3.47
CA LEU A 242 -9.19 3.34 -3.66
C LEU A 242 -8.93 3.63 -5.14
N SER A 243 -8.48 4.83 -5.42
CA SER A 243 -8.00 5.20 -6.75
C SER A 243 -6.69 4.50 -7.08
N PRO A 244 -6.33 4.38 -8.37
CA PRO A 244 -5.04 3.82 -8.78
C PRO A 244 -3.83 4.51 -8.15
N GLN A 245 -3.91 5.82 -7.91
CA GLN A 245 -2.84 6.60 -7.29
C GLN A 245 -2.70 6.32 -5.79
N GLU A 246 -3.82 6.20 -5.08
CA GLU A 246 -3.80 5.83 -3.66
C GLU A 246 -3.20 4.42 -3.46
N ILE A 247 -3.55 3.46 -4.33
CA ILE A 247 -2.95 2.13 -4.30
C ILE A 247 -1.43 2.21 -4.53
N ALA A 248 -0.97 3.00 -5.51
CA ALA A 248 0.46 3.15 -5.76
C ALA A 248 1.19 3.80 -4.56
N GLN A 249 0.56 4.76 -3.88
CA GLN A 249 1.10 5.39 -2.67
C GLN A 249 1.19 4.40 -1.50
N GLU A 250 0.15 3.60 -1.27
CA GLU A 250 0.17 2.53 -0.26
C GLU A 250 1.31 1.54 -0.52
N MET A 251 1.50 1.13 -1.77
CA MET A 251 2.58 0.21 -2.16
C MET A 251 3.98 0.82 -2.02
N ILE A 252 4.12 2.14 -2.04
CA ILE A 252 5.37 2.86 -1.79
C ILE A 252 5.66 2.91 -0.29
N ALA A 253 4.60 3.05 0.53
CA ALA A 253 4.72 3.12 1.99
C ALA A 253 5.07 1.77 2.65
N HIS A 254 4.81 0.64 1.94
CA HIS A 254 5.20 -0.72 2.30
C HIS A 254 6.54 -1.10 1.66
#